data_96da593dfcdba641901549e664bf4894
#
_entry.id   96da593dfcdba641901549e664bf4894
#
_cell.length_a   1.000
_cell.length_b   1.000
_cell.length_c   1.000
_cell.angle_alpha   90.00
_cell.angle_beta   90.00
_cell.angle_gamma   90.00
#
_symmetry.space_group_name_H-M   'P 1'
#
loop_
_entity.id
_entity.type
_entity.pdbx_description
1 polymer ?
#
loop_
_entity_poly.entity_id
_entity_poly.type
_entity_poly.pdbx_seq_one_letter_code
_entity_poly.pdbx_strand_id
1 'polypeptide(L)'
;MQNIAEDQVIINLKAVALQEPKNAENHCNLAIALAERGDVTGAIDSYRAVLQIEPNHLAASSNLGSIYRSMGNFEEAFTIFKNIVDVFPNDISAYINLGALYKQDGNLSKAERTFQQAVSLLPHSSEAYFNLGNALRYEGDIDISIECYKKAIRLKPNLVVAHYYLANALKDGRRLKEAIASYSQVISLLSSPTGHSPSGVQMFRMSVAHKAESLYEIDERDKLRSFLKDAIRVDQSNIRLASLSAFISNQYEEKDLYPFCVDPMSWIKTYNIKSHITNFEEFRLKLIDYLNEVPNVWEPSNATTKKGYQTEDQLFDLQDDLLNELEKIVRLKIDEYYEEYKSRSSVFISRWPTIKKMKSWYVRLIQGGYQDAHMHSLGWLSGVVYLNTIEHPTNGEGSIEFGLHGYNYKILNSNIPREQHQPINGDLVLFPSSLFHKTIPIQQNSERSIIAFDLMPDN
;
A
#
# COMPACT_ATOMS: atom_id res chain seq x y z
N MET A 1 -14.43 -0.80 -19.86
CA MET A 1 -14.12 0.25 -20.86
C MET A 1 -12.66 0.68 -20.82
N GLN A 2 -12.02 0.79 -19.65
CA GLN A 2 -10.61 1.22 -19.56
C GLN A 2 -9.66 0.19 -20.19
N ASN A 3 -9.82 -1.12 -19.93
CA ASN A 3 -9.03 -2.18 -20.56
C ASN A 3 -9.18 -2.22 -22.10
N ILE A 4 -10.39 -2.01 -22.62
CA ILE A 4 -10.63 -1.99 -24.09
C ILE A 4 -9.98 -0.75 -24.73
N ALA A 5 -9.99 0.39 -24.04
CA ALA A 5 -9.34 1.61 -24.53
C ALA A 5 -7.82 1.50 -24.51
N GLU A 6 -7.25 0.86 -23.47
CA GLU A 6 -5.82 0.65 -23.33
C GLU A 6 -5.29 -0.44 -24.27
N ASP A 7 -6.06 -1.52 -24.53
CA ASP A 7 -5.76 -2.49 -25.58
C ASP A 7 -5.76 -1.82 -26.97
N GLN A 8 -6.67 -0.86 -27.17
CA GLN A 8 -6.69 -0.06 -28.41
C GLN A 8 -5.44 0.81 -28.52
N VAL A 9 -4.91 1.34 -27.42
CA VAL A 9 -3.64 2.10 -27.42
C VAL A 9 -2.49 1.22 -27.88
N ILE A 10 -2.35 0.01 -27.37
CA ILE A 10 -1.29 -0.93 -27.77
C ILE A 10 -1.45 -1.34 -29.24
N ILE A 11 -2.68 -1.61 -29.69
CA ILE A 11 -2.97 -1.91 -31.10
C ILE A 11 -2.53 -0.76 -32.01
N ASN A 12 -2.85 0.47 -31.63
CA ASN A 12 -2.46 1.67 -32.38
C ASN A 12 -0.94 1.85 -32.40
N LEU A 13 -0.27 1.69 -31.25
CA LEU A 13 1.19 1.80 -31.14
C LEU A 13 1.89 0.70 -31.98
N LYS A 14 1.38 -0.53 -31.98
CA LYS A 14 1.86 -1.60 -32.85
C LYS A 14 1.72 -1.24 -34.34
N ALA A 15 0.56 -0.69 -34.72
CA ALA A 15 0.33 -0.27 -36.11
C ALA A 15 1.30 0.86 -36.52
N VAL A 16 1.52 1.86 -35.68
CA VAL A 16 2.46 2.95 -35.94
C VAL A 16 3.90 2.45 -36.02
N ALA A 17 4.34 1.57 -35.13
CA ALA A 17 5.67 0.98 -35.18
C ALA A 17 5.89 0.13 -36.44
N LEU A 18 4.85 -0.54 -36.94
CA LEU A 18 4.91 -1.30 -38.21
C LEU A 18 4.93 -0.37 -39.43
N GLN A 19 4.26 0.79 -39.41
CA GLN A 19 4.27 1.77 -40.50
C GLN A 19 5.61 2.49 -40.61
N GLU A 20 6.26 2.76 -39.50
CA GLU A 20 7.54 3.45 -39.42
C GLU A 20 8.60 2.61 -38.68
N PRO A 21 9.05 1.48 -39.25
CA PRO A 21 9.89 0.51 -38.57
C PRO A 21 11.30 0.99 -38.20
N LYS A 22 11.71 2.16 -38.71
CA LYS A 22 12.99 2.80 -38.40
C LYS A 22 12.85 3.99 -37.42
N ASN A 23 11.68 4.20 -36.88
CA ASN A 23 11.43 5.25 -35.89
C ASN A 23 11.59 4.67 -34.48
N ALA A 24 12.70 4.99 -33.81
CA ALA A 24 13.03 4.48 -32.49
C ALA A 24 11.99 4.92 -31.43
N GLU A 25 11.43 6.13 -31.53
CA GLU A 25 10.43 6.66 -30.59
C GLU A 25 9.14 5.85 -30.61
N ASN A 26 8.67 5.43 -31.81
CA ASN A 26 7.47 4.59 -31.92
C ASN A 26 7.65 3.22 -31.24
N HIS A 27 8.80 2.59 -31.42
CA HIS A 27 9.14 1.34 -30.72
C HIS A 27 9.30 1.55 -29.21
N CYS A 28 9.88 2.69 -28.77
CA CYS A 28 10.02 3.01 -27.36
C CYS A 28 8.66 3.18 -26.68
N ASN A 29 7.75 3.93 -27.28
CA ASN A 29 6.39 4.12 -26.79
C ASN A 29 5.61 2.81 -26.71
N LEU A 30 5.75 1.94 -27.71
CA LEU A 30 5.17 0.60 -27.69
C LEU A 30 5.75 -0.26 -26.56
N ALA A 31 7.08 -0.23 -26.36
CA ALA A 31 7.74 -0.99 -25.31
C ALA A 31 7.28 -0.58 -23.90
N ILE A 32 7.12 0.71 -23.66
CA ILE A 32 6.61 1.25 -22.38
C ILE A 32 5.19 0.74 -22.14
N ALA A 33 4.29 0.89 -23.12
CA ALA A 33 2.90 0.46 -22.98
C ALA A 33 2.76 -1.06 -22.76
N LEU A 34 3.60 -1.87 -23.41
CA LEU A 34 3.64 -3.32 -23.21
C LEU A 34 4.15 -3.69 -21.81
N ALA A 35 5.20 -2.99 -21.32
CA ALA A 35 5.73 -3.22 -19.98
C ALA A 35 4.70 -2.87 -18.89
N GLU A 36 3.97 -1.76 -19.03
CA GLU A 36 2.91 -1.34 -18.10
C GLU A 36 1.76 -2.36 -18.03
N ARG A 37 1.52 -3.09 -19.12
CA ARG A 37 0.53 -4.17 -19.22
C ARG A 37 1.04 -5.53 -18.76
N GLY A 38 2.31 -5.64 -18.40
CA GLY A 38 2.93 -6.90 -18.02
C GLY A 38 3.30 -7.82 -19.20
N ASP A 39 3.16 -7.35 -20.46
CA ASP A 39 3.71 -8.06 -21.63
C ASP A 39 5.22 -7.84 -21.70
N VAL A 40 5.93 -8.53 -20.80
CA VAL A 40 7.38 -8.41 -20.63
C VAL A 40 8.12 -8.82 -21.88
N THR A 41 7.67 -9.87 -22.58
CA THR A 41 8.30 -10.36 -23.81
C THR A 41 8.18 -9.34 -24.94
N GLY A 42 6.98 -8.81 -25.18
CA GLY A 42 6.75 -7.78 -26.17
C GLY A 42 7.52 -6.48 -25.88
N ALA A 43 7.64 -6.11 -24.60
CA ALA A 43 8.43 -4.96 -24.18
C ALA A 43 9.93 -5.14 -24.48
N ILE A 44 10.51 -6.30 -24.16
CA ILE A 44 11.92 -6.65 -24.47
C ILE A 44 12.18 -6.54 -25.97
N ASP A 45 11.32 -7.15 -26.80
CA ASP A 45 11.49 -7.15 -28.26
C ASP A 45 11.42 -5.72 -28.83
N SER A 46 10.49 -4.90 -28.32
CA SER A 46 10.34 -3.51 -28.73
C SER A 46 11.53 -2.65 -28.29
N TYR A 47 12.06 -2.81 -27.06
CA TYR A 47 13.29 -2.11 -26.65
C TYR A 47 14.51 -2.56 -27.43
N ARG A 48 14.64 -3.84 -27.77
CA ARG A 48 15.71 -4.34 -28.65
C ARG A 48 15.62 -3.71 -30.05
N ALA A 49 14.41 -3.53 -30.59
CA ALA A 49 14.22 -2.83 -31.87
C ALA A 49 14.70 -1.36 -31.78
N VAL A 50 14.40 -0.65 -30.67
CA VAL A 50 14.96 0.69 -30.42
C VAL A 50 16.48 0.67 -30.48
N LEU A 51 17.12 -0.27 -29.78
CA LEU A 51 18.59 -0.35 -29.69
C LEU A 51 19.26 -0.80 -30.99
N GLN A 52 18.54 -1.48 -31.88
CA GLN A 52 19.01 -1.75 -33.24
C GLN A 52 19.03 -0.50 -34.12
N ILE A 53 18.10 0.42 -33.91
CA ILE A 53 18.00 1.70 -34.64
C ILE A 53 18.96 2.72 -34.02
N GLU A 54 18.94 2.84 -32.72
CA GLU A 54 19.74 3.77 -31.91
C GLU A 54 20.47 3.02 -30.77
N PRO A 55 21.69 2.51 -31.00
CA PRO A 55 22.42 1.67 -30.03
C PRO A 55 22.67 2.34 -28.69
N ASN A 56 22.72 3.68 -28.64
CA ASN A 56 22.96 4.47 -27.44
C ASN A 56 21.69 5.14 -26.90
N HIS A 57 20.49 4.58 -27.16
CA HIS A 57 19.24 5.14 -26.64
C HIS A 57 19.12 4.86 -25.13
N LEU A 58 19.44 5.86 -24.31
CA LEU A 58 19.55 5.73 -22.85
C LEU A 58 18.28 5.17 -22.18
N ALA A 59 17.11 5.71 -22.51
CA ALA A 59 15.87 5.28 -21.89
C ALA A 59 15.53 3.79 -22.21
N ALA A 60 15.74 3.38 -23.47
CA ALA A 60 15.51 1.98 -23.86
C ALA A 60 16.48 1.03 -23.17
N SER A 61 17.77 1.41 -23.09
CA SER A 61 18.78 0.62 -22.37
C SER A 61 18.44 0.49 -20.89
N SER A 62 18.09 1.61 -20.23
CA SER A 62 17.76 1.62 -18.80
C SER A 62 16.54 0.77 -18.46
N ASN A 63 15.48 0.88 -19.27
CA ASN A 63 14.26 0.10 -19.07
C ASN A 63 14.51 -1.39 -19.35
N LEU A 64 15.22 -1.73 -20.43
CA LEU A 64 15.58 -3.12 -20.75
C LEU A 64 16.45 -3.75 -19.66
N GLY A 65 17.45 -3.01 -19.15
CA GLY A 65 18.29 -3.47 -18.03
C GLY A 65 17.47 -3.70 -16.77
N SER A 66 16.51 -2.83 -16.47
CA SER A 66 15.60 -2.98 -15.31
C SER A 66 14.68 -4.19 -15.46
N ILE A 67 14.17 -4.46 -16.65
CA ILE A 67 13.38 -5.66 -16.95
C ILE A 67 14.23 -6.92 -16.73
N TYR A 68 15.43 -6.98 -17.28
CA TYR A 68 16.30 -8.16 -17.07
C TYR A 68 16.64 -8.37 -15.59
N ARG A 69 16.91 -7.30 -14.84
CA ARG A 69 17.13 -7.37 -13.38
C ARG A 69 15.92 -7.95 -12.67
N SER A 70 14.71 -7.51 -13.00
CA SER A 70 13.47 -8.01 -12.37
C SER A 70 13.16 -9.47 -12.69
N MET A 71 13.60 -9.95 -13.86
CA MET A 71 13.49 -11.35 -14.28
C MET A 71 14.57 -12.26 -13.67
N GLY A 72 15.55 -11.71 -12.95
CA GLY A 72 16.71 -12.46 -12.46
C GLY A 72 17.81 -12.71 -13.49
N ASN A 73 17.71 -12.12 -14.69
CA ASN A 73 18.73 -12.20 -15.74
C ASN A 73 19.85 -11.18 -15.47
N PHE A 74 20.61 -11.45 -14.41
CA PHE A 74 21.56 -10.47 -13.84
C PHE A 74 22.75 -10.20 -14.77
N GLU A 75 23.21 -11.15 -15.56
CA GLU A 75 24.34 -10.98 -16.50
C GLU A 75 24.00 -9.99 -17.62
N GLU A 76 22.79 -10.12 -18.22
CA GLU A 76 22.31 -9.20 -19.23
C GLU A 76 22.11 -7.80 -18.66
N ALA A 77 21.46 -7.70 -17.49
CA ALA A 77 21.26 -6.43 -16.81
C ALA A 77 22.61 -5.75 -16.48
N PHE A 78 23.58 -6.49 -15.97
CA PHE A 78 24.91 -6.01 -15.67
C PHE A 78 25.61 -5.45 -16.91
N THR A 79 25.57 -6.19 -18.02
CA THR A 79 26.17 -5.77 -19.30
C THR A 79 25.58 -4.45 -19.77
N ILE A 80 24.24 -4.31 -19.69
CA ILE A 80 23.55 -3.10 -20.11
C ILE A 80 23.92 -1.91 -19.22
N PHE A 81 23.81 -2.03 -17.88
CA PHE A 81 24.08 -0.91 -17.01
C PHE A 81 25.56 -0.52 -17.00
N LYS A 82 26.47 -1.46 -17.16
CA LYS A 82 27.89 -1.17 -17.37
C LYS A 82 28.10 -0.36 -18.65
N ASN A 83 27.48 -0.77 -19.77
CA ASN A 83 27.56 -0.02 -21.02
C ASN A 83 26.99 1.40 -20.87
N ILE A 84 25.86 1.56 -20.14
CA ILE A 84 25.28 2.90 -19.88
C ILE A 84 26.29 3.77 -19.12
N VAL A 85 26.92 3.25 -18.06
CA VAL A 85 27.94 4.00 -17.29
C VAL A 85 29.13 4.39 -18.16
N ASP A 86 29.57 3.51 -19.07
CA ASP A 86 30.69 3.77 -19.97
C ASP A 86 30.36 4.84 -21.03
N VAL A 87 29.13 4.84 -21.56
CA VAL A 87 28.67 5.79 -22.60
C VAL A 87 28.12 7.08 -21.99
N PHE A 88 27.45 6.99 -20.85
CA PHE A 88 26.82 8.11 -20.14
C PHE A 88 27.34 8.19 -18.69
N PRO A 89 28.59 8.63 -18.46
CA PRO A 89 29.24 8.58 -17.15
C PRO A 89 28.59 9.48 -16.09
N ASN A 90 27.63 10.31 -16.47
CA ASN A 90 26.84 11.16 -15.56
C ASN A 90 25.45 10.62 -15.28
N ASP A 91 25.08 9.44 -15.80
CA ASP A 91 23.78 8.84 -15.53
C ASP A 91 23.76 8.13 -14.18
N ILE A 92 23.12 8.77 -13.22
CA ILE A 92 23.05 8.32 -11.83
C ILE A 92 22.22 7.05 -11.70
N SER A 93 21.16 6.91 -12.48
CA SER A 93 20.29 5.74 -12.44
C SER A 93 21.05 4.48 -12.83
N ALA A 94 21.96 4.58 -13.80
CA ALA A 94 22.82 3.48 -14.18
C ALA A 94 23.77 3.05 -13.04
N TYR A 95 24.38 4.01 -12.34
CA TYR A 95 25.22 3.70 -11.16
C TYR A 95 24.40 3.05 -10.05
N ILE A 96 23.17 3.50 -9.78
CA ILE A 96 22.29 2.90 -8.77
C ILE A 96 21.98 1.45 -9.14
N ASN A 97 21.56 1.19 -10.37
CA ASN A 97 21.21 -0.15 -10.83
C ASN A 97 22.44 -1.08 -10.85
N LEU A 98 23.59 -0.56 -11.27
CA LEU A 98 24.84 -1.31 -11.26
C LEU A 98 25.30 -1.64 -9.83
N GLY A 99 25.16 -0.68 -8.90
CA GLY A 99 25.44 -0.90 -7.48
C GLY A 99 24.52 -1.96 -6.86
N ALA A 100 23.24 -1.91 -7.20
CA ALA A 100 22.27 -2.91 -6.76
C ALA A 100 22.61 -4.32 -7.29
N LEU A 101 23.05 -4.44 -8.55
CA LEU A 101 23.49 -5.72 -9.12
C LEU A 101 24.75 -6.25 -8.42
N TYR A 102 25.74 -5.39 -8.15
CA TYR A 102 26.93 -5.80 -7.37
C TYR A 102 26.57 -6.30 -5.97
N LYS A 103 25.53 -5.70 -5.33
CA LYS A 103 25.04 -6.13 -4.03
C LYS A 103 24.36 -7.50 -4.12
N GLN A 104 23.52 -7.75 -5.15
CA GLN A 104 22.90 -9.05 -5.40
C GLN A 104 23.95 -10.14 -5.68
N ASP A 105 25.03 -9.81 -6.38
CA ASP A 105 26.20 -10.69 -6.61
C ASP A 105 27.07 -10.91 -5.36
N GLY A 106 26.73 -10.29 -4.20
CA GLY A 106 27.49 -10.37 -2.97
C GLY A 106 28.76 -9.50 -2.95
N ASN A 107 29.02 -8.71 -3.99
CA ASN A 107 30.19 -7.87 -4.11
C ASN A 107 29.99 -6.50 -3.45
N LEU A 108 29.84 -6.50 -2.12
CA LEU A 108 29.50 -5.32 -1.34
C LEU A 108 30.50 -4.16 -1.53
N SER A 109 31.78 -4.44 -1.69
CA SER A 109 32.80 -3.39 -1.88
C SER A 109 32.63 -2.66 -3.22
N LYS A 110 32.28 -3.37 -4.29
CA LYS A 110 31.97 -2.71 -5.58
C LYS A 110 30.65 -1.97 -5.53
N ALA A 111 29.64 -2.52 -4.88
CA ALA A 111 28.36 -1.86 -4.68
C ALA A 111 28.55 -0.50 -3.98
N GLU A 112 29.27 -0.47 -2.85
CA GLU A 112 29.55 0.75 -2.10
C GLU A 112 30.29 1.80 -2.96
N ARG A 113 31.32 1.41 -3.67
CA ARG A 113 32.06 2.31 -4.57
C ARG A 113 31.17 2.88 -5.66
N THR A 114 30.32 2.06 -6.24
CA THR A 114 29.39 2.47 -7.32
C THR A 114 28.36 3.47 -6.78
N PHE A 115 27.82 3.24 -5.58
CA PHE A 115 26.92 4.20 -4.94
C PHE A 115 27.63 5.52 -4.58
N GLN A 116 28.88 5.45 -4.10
CA GLN A 116 29.69 6.66 -3.84
C GLN A 116 29.94 7.47 -5.12
N GLN A 117 30.20 6.80 -6.25
CA GLN A 117 30.30 7.48 -7.55
C GLN A 117 28.98 8.19 -7.92
N ALA A 118 27.83 7.51 -7.78
CA ALA A 118 26.53 8.15 -8.01
C ALA A 118 26.35 9.41 -7.16
N VAL A 119 26.71 9.39 -5.88
CA VAL A 119 26.63 10.56 -4.98
C VAL A 119 27.56 11.69 -5.46
N SER A 120 28.77 11.37 -5.92
CA SER A 120 29.74 12.38 -6.37
C SER A 120 29.32 13.15 -7.61
N LEU A 121 28.41 12.62 -8.41
CA LEU A 121 27.87 13.28 -9.61
C LEU A 121 26.79 14.35 -9.29
N LEU A 122 26.38 14.49 -8.03
CA LEU A 122 25.23 15.32 -7.62
C LEU A 122 25.58 16.47 -6.66
N PRO A 123 26.58 17.30 -6.89
CA PRO A 123 27.07 18.21 -5.87
C PRO A 123 26.07 19.26 -5.38
N HIS A 124 25.05 19.63 -6.19
CA HIS A 124 24.18 20.77 -5.89
C HIS A 124 22.67 20.54 -6.12
N SER A 125 22.22 19.31 -6.42
CA SER A 125 20.79 19.01 -6.65
C SER A 125 20.16 18.34 -5.44
N SER A 126 19.29 19.05 -4.72
CA SER A 126 18.50 18.49 -3.60
C SER A 126 17.58 17.35 -4.04
N GLU A 127 16.97 17.48 -5.22
CA GLU A 127 16.05 16.50 -5.77
C GLU A 127 16.79 15.21 -6.16
N ALA A 128 17.95 15.35 -6.79
CA ALA A 128 18.75 14.20 -7.17
C ALA A 128 19.27 13.42 -5.95
N TYR A 129 19.73 14.11 -4.89
CA TYR A 129 20.07 13.44 -3.62
C TYR A 129 18.86 12.75 -2.98
N PHE A 130 17.69 13.36 -3.03
CA PHE A 130 16.44 12.76 -2.55
C PHE A 130 16.11 11.49 -3.32
N ASN A 131 16.13 11.51 -4.65
CA ASN A 131 15.84 10.36 -5.49
C ASN A 131 16.85 9.22 -5.30
N LEU A 132 18.14 9.58 -5.18
CA LEU A 132 19.18 8.60 -4.84
C LEU A 132 18.94 7.97 -3.48
N GLY A 133 18.56 8.77 -2.47
CA GLY A 133 18.20 8.27 -1.15
C GLY A 133 17.04 7.28 -1.18
N ASN A 134 16.02 7.54 -2.01
CA ASN A 134 14.89 6.62 -2.20
C ASN A 134 15.35 5.29 -2.80
N ALA A 135 16.14 5.33 -3.87
CA ALA A 135 16.64 4.13 -4.53
C ALA A 135 17.51 3.28 -3.57
N LEU A 136 18.44 3.92 -2.86
CA LEU A 136 19.29 3.23 -1.88
C LEU A 136 18.49 2.62 -0.72
N ARG A 137 17.47 3.33 -0.24
CA ARG A 137 16.58 2.79 0.80
C ARG A 137 15.81 1.57 0.30
N TYR A 138 15.32 1.58 -0.93
CA TYR A 138 14.66 0.43 -1.55
C TYR A 138 15.59 -0.78 -1.66
N GLU A 139 16.87 -0.55 -2.03
CA GLU A 139 17.90 -1.58 -2.06
C GLU A 139 18.38 -2.02 -0.65
N GLY A 140 17.89 -1.38 0.43
CA GLY A 140 18.22 -1.70 1.82
C GLY A 140 19.50 -1.03 2.35
N ASP A 141 20.09 -0.09 1.61
CA ASP A 141 21.27 0.68 2.04
C ASP A 141 20.85 1.90 2.88
N ILE A 142 20.27 1.60 4.05
CA ILE A 142 19.60 2.57 4.92
C ILE A 142 20.55 3.71 5.35
N ASP A 143 21.78 3.41 5.74
CA ASP A 143 22.73 4.43 6.23
C ASP A 143 23.13 5.43 5.13
N ILE A 144 23.41 4.93 3.92
CA ILE A 144 23.77 5.80 2.79
C ILE A 144 22.53 6.62 2.35
N SER A 145 21.34 6.02 2.37
CA SER A 145 20.09 6.74 2.09
C SER A 145 19.86 7.89 3.06
N ILE A 146 20.12 7.69 4.36
CA ILE A 146 20.04 8.73 5.40
C ILE A 146 20.96 9.90 5.06
N GLU A 147 22.21 9.64 4.67
CA GLU A 147 23.15 10.72 4.31
C GLU A 147 22.71 11.46 3.03
N CYS A 148 22.14 10.76 2.06
CA CYS A 148 21.55 11.38 0.87
C CYS A 148 20.39 12.32 1.25
N TYR A 149 19.46 11.87 2.09
CA TYR A 149 18.35 12.73 2.53
C TYR A 149 18.84 13.94 3.34
N LYS A 150 19.80 13.75 4.24
CA LYS A 150 20.44 14.86 4.97
C LYS A 150 21.10 15.87 4.03
N LYS A 151 21.74 15.40 2.97
CA LYS A 151 22.35 16.30 1.97
C LYS A 151 21.28 17.03 1.18
N ALA A 152 20.19 16.36 0.76
CA ALA A 152 19.03 16.99 0.12
C ALA A 152 18.45 18.11 0.99
N ILE A 153 18.29 17.88 2.29
CA ILE A 153 17.79 18.86 3.27
C ILE A 153 18.78 20.01 3.46
N ARG A 154 20.09 19.75 3.51
CA ARG A 154 21.10 20.84 3.57
C ARG A 154 21.03 21.78 2.36
N LEU A 155 20.73 21.23 1.18
CA LEU A 155 20.58 22.00 -0.06
C LEU A 155 19.23 22.73 -0.14
N LYS A 156 18.16 22.12 0.39
CA LYS A 156 16.81 22.69 0.42
C LYS A 156 16.13 22.38 1.77
N PRO A 157 16.31 23.24 2.80
CA PRO A 157 15.84 22.98 4.16
C PRO A 157 14.33 22.71 4.30
N ASN A 158 13.51 23.29 3.42
CA ASN A 158 12.05 23.13 3.47
C ASN A 158 11.53 22.01 2.53
N LEU A 159 12.39 21.07 2.12
CA LEU A 159 11.99 19.93 1.27
C LEU A 159 11.28 18.88 2.14
N VAL A 160 9.95 19.04 2.28
CA VAL A 160 9.09 18.22 3.15
C VAL A 160 9.28 16.73 2.89
N VAL A 161 9.28 16.34 1.61
CA VAL A 161 9.45 14.93 1.22
C VAL A 161 10.78 14.34 1.71
N ALA A 162 11.88 15.11 1.69
CA ALA A 162 13.18 14.64 2.17
C ALA A 162 13.17 14.44 3.69
N HIS A 163 12.53 15.31 4.46
CA HIS A 163 12.36 15.13 5.91
C HIS A 163 11.52 13.90 6.23
N TYR A 164 10.43 13.66 5.46
CA TYR A 164 9.56 12.50 5.65
C TYR A 164 10.30 11.17 5.38
N TYR A 165 11.01 11.09 4.26
CA TYR A 165 11.75 9.87 3.91
C TYR A 165 13.00 9.67 4.78
N LEU A 166 13.65 10.75 5.23
CA LEU A 166 14.68 10.68 6.27
C LEU A 166 14.13 10.08 7.56
N ALA A 167 12.97 10.55 8.01
CA ALA A 167 12.33 10.05 9.22
C ALA A 167 11.99 8.56 9.10
N ASN A 168 11.46 8.13 7.95
CA ASN A 168 11.19 6.72 7.69
C ASN A 168 12.47 5.88 7.69
N ALA A 169 13.54 6.32 7.00
CA ALA A 169 14.82 5.62 6.97
C ALA A 169 15.45 5.52 8.36
N LEU A 170 15.38 6.58 9.17
CA LEU A 170 15.84 6.58 10.56
C LEU A 170 15.03 5.62 11.44
N LYS A 171 13.71 5.52 11.22
CA LYS A 171 12.83 4.57 11.92
C LYS A 171 13.18 3.13 11.52
N ASP A 172 13.36 2.85 10.23
CA ASP A 172 13.78 1.54 9.71
C ASP A 172 15.13 1.12 10.30
N GLY A 173 16.10 2.07 10.40
CA GLY A 173 17.41 1.89 11.05
C GLY A 173 17.37 1.92 12.59
N ARG A 174 16.21 1.91 13.23
CA ARG A 174 16.00 1.92 14.69
C ARG A 174 16.59 3.17 15.41
N ARG A 175 16.84 4.24 14.65
CA ARG A 175 17.32 5.55 15.16
C ARG A 175 16.14 6.42 15.58
N LEU A 176 15.31 5.92 16.51
CA LEU A 176 13.98 6.45 16.80
C LEU A 176 13.98 7.90 17.33
N LYS A 177 14.97 8.32 18.12
CA LYS A 177 15.06 9.71 18.59
C LYS A 177 15.26 10.70 17.44
N GLU A 178 16.08 10.35 16.46
CA GLU A 178 16.31 11.17 15.27
C GLU A 178 15.09 11.14 14.33
N ALA A 179 14.43 9.99 14.21
CA ALA A 179 13.18 9.86 13.47
C ALA A 179 12.08 10.79 14.02
N ILE A 180 11.91 10.84 15.36
CA ILE A 180 10.98 11.73 16.04
C ILE A 180 11.25 13.21 15.70
N ALA A 181 12.54 13.61 15.66
CA ALA A 181 12.92 14.97 15.30
C ALA A 181 12.55 15.28 13.84
N SER A 182 12.85 14.35 12.91
CA SER A 182 12.54 14.51 11.48
C SER A 182 11.05 14.52 11.21
N TYR A 183 10.24 13.64 11.85
CA TYR A 183 8.77 13.69 11.78
C TYR A 183 8.21 15.02 12.35
N SER A 184 8.80 15.52 13.43
CA SER A 184 8.40 16.82 14.01
C SER A 184 8.62 17.96 13.02
N GLN A 185 9.69 17.88 12.22
CA GLN A 185 9.95 18.87 11.17
C GLN A 185 8.92 18.78 10.04
N VAL A 186 8.54 17.57 9.60
CA VAL A 186 7.44 17.40 8.62
C VAL A 186 6.15 18.00 9.12
N ILE A 187 5.76 17.69 10.37
CA ILE A 187 4.54 18.21 11.01
C ILE A 187 4.59 19.73 11.09
N SER A 188 5.73 20.31 11.44
CA SER A 188 5.91 21.77 11.50
C SER A 188 5.81 22.44 10.13
N LEU A 189 6.41 21.84 9.09
CA LEU A 189 6.41 22.41 7.74
C LEU A 189 5.02 22.34 7.08
N LEU A 190 4.23 21.31 7.38
CA LEU A 190 2.86 21.17 6.88
C LEU A 190 1.82 21.83 7.80
N SER A 191 2.12 21.99 9.09
CA SER A 191 1.30 22.65 10.12
C SER A 191 -0.08 22.03 10.41
N SER A 192 -0.78 21.51 9.38
CA SER A 192 -2.10 20.87 9.49
C SER A 192 -2.36 19.99 8.27
N PRO A 193 -3.39 19.12 8.29
CA PRO A 193 -3.79 18.36 7.09
C PRO A 193 -4.57 19.19 6.06
N THR A 194 -5.01 20.41 6.42
CA THR A 194 -5.83 21.23 5.52
C THR A 194 -5.00 22.11 4.59
N GLY A 195 -5.50 22.34 3.38
CA GLY A 195 -4.85 23.23 2.39
C GLY A 195 -3.68 22.59 1.63
N HIS A 196 -3.45 21.29 1.77
CA HIS A 196 -2.43 20.55 1.05
C HIS A 196 -3.01 19.61 -0.02
N SER A 197 -2.16 19.16 -0.93
CA SER A 197 -2.51 18.07 -1.85
C SER A 197 -2.83 16.79 -1.07
N PRO A 198 -3.57 15.83 -1.66
CA PRO A 198 -3.86 14.54 -1.01
C PRO A 198 -2.60 13.84 -0.48
N SER A 199 -1.50 13.89 -1.23
CA SER A 199 -0.20 13.34 -0.79
C SER A 199 0.39 14.10 0.40
N GLY A 200 0.23 15.41 0.48
CA GLY A 200 0.64 16.24 1.62
C GLY A 200 -0.16 15.92 2.88
N VAL A 201 -1.47 15.77 2.75
CA VAL A 201 -2.35 15.33 3.85
C VAL A 201 -1.94 13.96 4.39
N GLN A 202 -1.71 13.01 3.48
CA GLN A 202 -1.26 11.67 3.87
C GLN A 202 0.10 11.71 4.57
N MET A 203 1.05 12.47 4.04
CA MET A 203 2.39 12.62 4.63
C MET A 203 2.33 13.24 6.03
N PHE A 204 1.47 14.25 6.24
CA PHE A 204 1.22 14.83 7.56
C PHE A 204 0.69 13.76 8.53
N ARG A 205 -0.41 13.08 8.15
CA ARG A 205 -1.08 12.06 8.98
C ARG A 205 -0.16 10.90 9.34
N MET A 206 0.60 10.40 8.37
CA MET A 206 1.58 9.34 8.61
C MET A 206 2.72 9.79 9.52
N SER A 207 3.21 11.05 9.37
CA SER A 207 4.26 11.59 10.25
C SER A 207 3.77 11.72 11.69
N VAL A 208 2.52 12.15 11.91
CA VAL A 208 1.91 12.20 13.23
C VAL A 208 1.83 10.80 13.86
N ALA A 209 1.33 9.81 13.10
CA ALA A 209 1.21 8.45 13.61
C ALA A 209 2.58 7.81 13.90
N HIS A 210 3.55 7.92 12.99
CA HIS A 210 4.89 7.33 13.17
C HIS A 210 5.69 8.02 14.29
N LYS A 211 5.48 9.33 14.52
CA LYS A 211 6.06 10.01 15.66
C LYS A 211 5.50 9.48 16.97
N ALA A 212 4.17 9.29 17.06
CA ALA A 212 3.53 8.72 18.25
C ALA A 212 4.02 7.28 18.50
N GLU A 213 4.10 6.46 17.45
CA GLU A 213 4.62 5.09 17.49
C GLU A 213 6.08 5.08 18.00
N SER A 214 6.92 5.98 17.47
CA SER A 214 8.34 6.06 17.89
C SER A 214 8.49 6.51 19.34
N LEU A 215 7.64 7.45 19.80
CA LEU A 215 7.61 7.88 21.22
C LEU A 215 7.19 6.73 22.13
N TYR A 216 6.19 5.94 21.73
CA TYR A 216 5.77 4.73 22.46
C TYR A 216 6.89 3.70 22.55
N GLU A 217 7.57 3.45 21.42
CA GLU A 217 8.60 2.41 21.35
C GLU A 217 9.83 2.72 22.24
N ILE A 218 10.19 4.00 22.40
CA ILE A 218 11.28 4.44 23.29
C ILE A 218 10.82 4.78 24.71
N ASP A 219 9.54 4.50 25.03
CA ASP A 219 8.93 4.71 26.36
C ASP A 219 8.93 6.17 26.84
N GLU A 220 8.82 7.13 25.92
CA GLU A 220 8.71 8.57 26.27
C GLU A 220 7.24 8.95 26.56
N ARG A 221 6.68 8.36 27.62
CA ARG A 221 5.26 8.37 27.95
C ARG A 221 4.66 9.76 28.10
N ASP A 222 5.33 10.66 28.80
CA ASP A 222 4.81 12.02 29.03
C ASP A 222 4.81 12.86 27.75
N LYS A 223 5.85 12.72 26.92
CA LYS A 223 5.92 13.36 25.59
C LYS A 223 4.84 12.82 24.67
N LEU A 224 4.61 11.50 24.68
CA LEU A 224 3.56 10.86 23.92
C LEU A 224 2.17 11.37 24.31
N ARG A 225 1.88 11.43 25.61
CA ARG A 225 0.58 11.96 26.13
C ARG A 225 0.35 13.42 25.72
N SER A 226 1.36 14.27 25.87
CA SER A 226 1.28 15.65 25.42
C SER A 226 1.04 15.74 23.93
N PHE A 227 1.79 14.95 23.15
CA PHE A 227 1.68 14.94 21.70
C PHE A 227 0.31 14.46 21.20
N LEU A 228 -0.28 13.42 21.78
CA LEU A 228 -1.63 12.94 21.44
C LEU A 228 -2.71 13.99 21.72
N LYS A 229 -2.61 14.71 22.86
CA LYS A 229 -3.52 15.83 23.20
C LYS A 229 -3.45 16.99 22.22
N ASP A 230 -2.28 17.25 21.64
CA ASP A 230 -2.11 18.29 20.62
C ASP A 230 -2.56 17.80 19.25
N ALA A 231 -2.28 16.55 18.91
CA ALA A 231 -2.66 15.95 17.63
C ALA A 231 -4.18 15.96 17.40
N ILE A 232 -4.98 15.66 18.43
CA ILE A 232 -6.45 15.66 18.31
C ILE A 232 -7.03 17.04 18.04
N ARG A 233 -6.35 18.12 18.46
CA ARG A 233 -6.78 19.51 18.19
C ARG A 233 -6.57 19.88 16.73
N VAL A 234 -5.59 19.25 16.08
CA VAL A 234 -5.22 19.55 14.68
C VAL A 234 -5.97 18.67 13.70
N ASP A 235 -6.04 17.37 13.96
CA ASP A 235 -6.73 16.39 13.11
C ASP A 235 -7.39 15.33 13.99
N GLN A 236 -8.71 15.23 13.90
CA GLN A 236 -9.51 14.23 14.64
C GLN A 236 -9.78 12.96 13.84
N SER A 237 -9.39 12.93 12.55
CA SER A 237 -9.74 11.89 11.59
C SER A 237 -8.53 11.12 11.05
N ASN A 238 -7.41 11.13 11.77
CA ASN A 238 -6.24 10.32 11.43
C ASN A 238 -6.47 8.86 11.89
N ILE A 239 -6.93 8.02 10.97
CA ILE A 239 -7.31 6.63 11.24
C ILE A 239 -6.14 5.81 11.81
N ARG A 240 -4.92 6.00 11.28
CA ARG A 240 -3.74 5.29 11.79
C ARG A 240 -3.38 5.71 13.22
N LEU A 241 -3.48 7.01 13.53
CA LEU A 241 -3.26 7.48 14.90
C LEU A 241 -4.35 6.96 15.84
N ALA A 242 -5.61 6.90 15.38
CA ALA A 242 -6.72 6.37 16.14
C ALA A 242 -6.49 4.90 16.55
N SER A 243 -6.09 4.08 15.62
CA SER A 243 -5.74 2.67 15.87
C SER A 243 -4.61 2.54 16.90
N LEU A 244 -3.52 3.29 16.70
CA LEU A 244 -2.38 3.30 17.61
C LEU A 244 -2.76 3.82 19.02
N SER A 245 -3.57 4.88 19.12
CA SER A 245 -3.97 5.46 20.41
C SER A 245 -4.88 4.50 21.20
N ALA A 246 -5.80 3.79 20.53
CA ALA A 246 -6.61 2.75 21.16
C ALA A 246 -5.73 1.60 21.70
N PHE A 247 -4.72 1.18 20.96
CA PHE A 247 -3.74 0.20 21.43
C PHE A 247 -2.95 0.71 22.63
N ILE A 248 -2.40 1.93 22.58
CA ILE A 248 -1.62 2.55 23.66
C ILE A 248 -2.46 2.69 24.93
N SER A 249 -3.73 3.08 24.81
CA SER A 249 -4.63 3.21 25.96
C SER A 249 -4.84 1.87 26.68
N ASN A 250 -4.98 0.78 25.92
CA ASN A 250 -5.01 -0.58 26.49
C ASN A 250 -3.68 -0.95 27.13
N GLN A 251 -2.54 -0.64 26.51
CA GLN A 251 -1.22 -1.01 27.04
C GLN A 251 -0.88 -0.30 28.34
N TYR A 252 -1.34 0.93 28.50
CA TYR A 252 -1.12 1.73 29.72
C TYR A 252 -2.30 1.65 30.71
N GLU A 253 -3.38 0.98 30.37
CA GLU A 253 -4.64 0.93 31.14
C GLU A 253 -5.17 2.35 31.42
N GLU A 254 -5.14 3.21 30.43
CA GLU A 254 -5.51 4.61 30.53
C GLU A 254 -6.61 4.97 29.53
N LYS A 255 -7.22 6.15 29.76
CA LYS A 255 -8.18 6.70 28.80
C LYS A 255 -7.49 7.01 27.47
N ASP A 256 -8.15 6.64 26.38
CA ASP A 256 -7.71 7.02 25.03
C ASP A 256 -7.66 8.55 24.88
N LEU A 257 -6.48 9.06 24.52
CA LEU A 257 -6.23 10.48 24.34
C LEU A 257 -6.54 10.96 22.91
N TYR A 258 -6.84 10.03 22.01
CA TYR A 258 -7.29 10.33 20.65
C TYR A 258 -8.57 9.53 20.35
N PRO A 259 -9.71 9.85 20.99
CA PRO A 259 -10.93 9.05 20.98
C PRO A 259 -11.71 9.19 19.66
N PHE A 260 -11.15 8.73 18.55
CA PHE A 260 -11.81 8.68 17.25
C PHE A 260 -13.03 7.77 17.29
N CYS A 261 -12.85 6.56 17.81
CA CYS A 261 -13.86 5.53 17.94
C CYS A 261 -13.62 4.84 19.29
N VAL A 262 -14.27 5.36 20.34
CA VAL A 262 -14.13 4.81 21.70
C VAL A 262 -14.61 3.38 21.73
N ASP A 263 -13.81 2.46 22.30
CA ASP A 263 -14.06 1.03 22.31
C ASP A 263 -14.38 0.49 20.90
N PRO A 264 -13.37 0.47 19.99
CA PRO A 264 -13.62 0.13 18.58
C PRO A 264 -14.19 -1.26 18.35
N MET A 265 -14.03 -2.18 19.30
CA MET A 265 -14.63 -3.53 19.23
C MET A 265 -16.16 -3.48 19.30
N SER A 266 -16.75 -2.55 20.06
CA SER A 266 -18.20 -2.39 20.20
C SER A 266 -18.92 -1.86 18.95
N TRP A 267 -18.19 -1.57 17.89
CA TRP A 267 -18.71 -1.09 16.61
C TRP A 267 -18.68 -2.15 15.51
N ILE A 268 -18.30 -3.39 15.84
CA ILE A 268 -18.37 -4.51 14.91
C ILE A 268 -19.84 -4.91 14.77
N LYS A 269 -20.32 -5.02 13.53
CA LYS A 269 -21.69 -5.43 13.23
C LYS A 269 -21.71 -6.46 12.12
N THR A 270 -22.42 -7.55 12.37
CA THR A 270 -22.67 -8.60 11.38
C THR A 270 -24.11 -8.55 10.90
N TYR A 271 -24.29 -8.57 9.58
CA TYR A 271 -25.55 -8.77 8.89
C TYR A 271 -25.46 -10.06 8.08
N ASN A 272 -26.61 -10.59 7.64
CA ASN A 272 -26.64 -11.64 6.62
C ASN A 272 -27.51 -11.17 5.46
N ILE A 273 -26.95 -11.18 4.24
CA ILE A 273 -27.59 -10.60 3.05
C ILE A 273 -28.47 -11.58 2.28
N LYS A 274 -28.56 -12.84 2.69
CA LYS A 274 -29.33 -13.90 1.98
C LYS A 274 -30.78 -13.50 1.70
N SER A 275 -31.43 -12.87 2.66
CA SER A 275 -32.83 -12.46 2.53
C SER A 275 -33.08 -11.33 1.53
N HIS A 276 -32.03 -10.65 1.10
CA HIS A 276 -32.09 -9.54 0.14
C HIS A 276 -31.88 -9.98 -1.31
N ILE A 277 -31.48 -11.23 -1.54
CA ILE A 277 -31.16 -11.77 -2.86
C ILE A 277 -32.05 -12.97 -3.15
N THR A 278 -32.80 -12.88 -4.23
CA THR A 278 -33.63 -14.01 -4.71
C THR A 278 -32.69 -15.12 -5.18
N ASN A 279 -32.91 -16.34 -4.69
CA ASN A 279 -32.04 -17.49 -4.97
C ASN A 279 -30.55 -17.22 -4.71
N PHE A 280 -30.24 -16.86 -3.47
CA PHE A 280 -28.88 -16.47 -3.03
C PHE A 280 -27.80 -17.47 -3.46
N GLU A 281 -28.03 -18.77 -3.40
CA GLU A 281 -27.00 -19.76 -3.76
C GLU A 281 -26.66 -19.71 -5.26
N GLU A 282 -27.63 -19.53 -6.13
CA GLU A 282 -27.38 -19.36 -7.56
C GLU A 282 -26.66 -18.03 -7.84
N PHE A 283 -27.11 -16.94 -7.22
CA PHE A 283 -26.47 -15.64 -7.31
C PHE A 283 -24.99 -15.71 -6.89
N ARG A 284 -24.75 -16.31 -5.73
CA ARG A 284 -23.41 -16.45 -5.14
C ARG A 284 -22.45 -17.23 -6.06
N LEU A 285 -22.92 -18.36 -6.61
CA LEU A 285 -22.09 -19.17 -7.51
C LEU A 285 -21.77 -18.43 -8.81
N LYS A 286 -22.76 -17.79 -9.44
CA LYS A 286 -22.54 -16.97 -10.64
C LYS A 286 -21.57 -15.82 -10.38
N LEU A 287 -21.69 -15.16 -9.22
CA LEU A 287 -20.81 -14.08 -8.85
C LEU A 287 -19.36 -14.57 -8.64
N ILE A 288 -19.15 -15.73 -7.98
CA ILE A 288 -17.83 -16.32 -7.81
C ILE A 288 -17.24 -16.70 -9.18
N ASP A 289 -18.01 -17.30 -10.07
CA ASP A 289 -17.56 -17.65 -11.42
C ASP A 289 -17.09 -16.39 -12.18
N TYR A 290 -17.91 -15.33 -12.15
CA TYR A 290 -17.54 -14.04 -12.76
C TYR A 290 -16.25 -13.46 -12.13
N LEU A 291 -16.14 -13.44 -10.80
CA LEU A 291 -15.00 -12.88 -10.08
C LEU A 291 -13.69 -13.63 -10.34
N ASN A 292 -13.76 -14.93 -10.62
CA ASN A 292 -12.58 -15.72 -10.97
C ASN A 292 -12.02 -15.35 -12.36
N GLU A 293 -12.83 -14.76 -13.24
CA GLU A 293 -12.41 -14.26 -14.56
C GLU A 293 -11.87 -12.80 -14.49
N VAL A 294 -12.14 -12.07 -13.39
CA VAL A 294 -11.61 -10.71 -13.20
C VAL A 294 -10.09 -10.80 -12.98
N PRO A 295 -9.29 -9.93 -13.63
CA PRO A 295 -7.84 -9.89 -13.43
C PRO A 295 -7.47 -9.81 -11.96
N ASN A 296 -6.65 -10.72 -11.50
CA ASN A 296 -6.21 -10.85 -10.12
C ASN A 296 -4.73 -11.20 -10.03
N VAL A 297 -4.12 -10.90 -8.88
CA VAL A 297 -2.69 -11.10 -8.62
C VAL A 297 -2.52 -12.09 -7.46
N TRP A 298 -1.62 -13.05 -7.64
CA TRP A 298 -1.20 -13.95 -6.57
C TRP A 298 -0.29 -13.23 -5.58
N GLU A 299 -0.64 -13.25 -4.29
CA GLU A 299 0.13 -12.61 -3.21
C GLU A 299 0.62 -11.19 -3.56
N PRO A 300 -0.28 -10.23 -3.83
CA PRO A 300 0.14 -8.89 -4.24
C PRO A 300 1.13 -8.27 -3.24
N SER A 301 2.22 -7.71 -3.73
CA SER A 301 3.32 -7.19 -2.90
C SER A 301 2.90 -6.08 -1.92
N ASN A 302 1.83 -5.37 -2.23
CA ASN A 302 1.30 -4.26 -1.41
C ASN A 302 0.09 -4.65 -0.57
N ALA A 303 -0.28 -5.94 -0.52
CA ALA A 303 -1.42 -6.44 0.24
C ALA A 303 -0.97 -7.42 1.34
N THR A 304 -1.86 -7.66 2.31
CA THR A 304 -1.64 -8.59 3.42
C THR A 304 -2.01 -10.03 3.07
N THR A 305 -2.53 -10.25 1.86
CA THR A 305 -2.96 -11.56 1.35
C THR A 305 -1.78 -12.49 1.12
N LYS A 306 -1.82 -13.67 1.75
CA LYS A 306 -0.85 -14.75 1.63
C LYS A 306 -1.55 -16.03 1.17
N LYS A 307 -0.92 -16.77 0.26
CA LYS A 307 -1.48 -17.96 -0.40
C LYS A 307 -2.90 -17.72 -0.89
N GLY A 308 -3.06 -16.64 -1.67
CA GLY A 308 -4.33 -16.23 -2.21
C GLY A 308 -4.21 -15.24 -3.35
N TYR A 309 -5.32 -15.01 -4.02
CA TYR A 309 -5.47 -14.07 -5.12
C TYR A 309 -6.25 -12.85 -4.66
N GLN A 310 -5.91 -11.69 -5.22
CA GLN A 310 -6.63 -10.44 -4.97
C GLN A 310 -6.73 -9.63 -6.25
N THR A 311 -7.91 -9.02 -6.50
CA THR A 311 -8.11 -8.04 -7.57
C THR A 311 -7.64 -6.65 -7.15
N GLU A 312 -7.59 -5.71 -8.10
CA GLU A 312 -7.43 -4.28 -7.81
C GLU A 312 -8.62 -3.71 -7.03
N ASP A 313 -8.46 -2.51 -6.46
CA ASP A 313 -9.40 -1.89 -5.50
C ASP A 313 -10.54 -1.07 -6.15
N GLN A 314 -11.04 -1.51 -7.31
CA GLN A 314 -12.12 -0.86 -8.08
C GLN A 314 -13.22 -1.85 -8.52
N LEU A 315 -13.46 -2.91 -7.74
CA LEU A 315 -14.35 -3.99 -8.15
C LEU A 315 -15.79 -3.50 -8.43
N PHE A 316 -16.36 -2.63 -7.58
CA PHE A 316 -17.72 -2.08 -7.79
C PHE A 316 -17.81 -1.06 -8.94
N ASP A 317 -16.70 -0.62 -9.50
CA ASP A 317 -16.70 0.23 -10.71
C ASP A 317 -16.86 -0.59 -12.01
N LEU A 318 -16.79 -1.92 -11.92
CA LEU A 318 -17.05 -2.82 -13.04
C LEU A 318 -18.55 -2.81 -13.41
N GLN A 319 -18.85 -2.75 -14.69
CA GLN A 319 -20.23 -2.71 -15.22
C GLN A 319 -20.80 -4.13 -15.32
N ASP A 320 -21.17 -4.71 -14.17
CA ASP A 320 -21.74 -6.04 -14.05
C ASP A 320 -23.01 -6.02 -13.18
N ASP A 321 -24.05 -6.73 -13.61
CA ASP A 321 -25.35 -6.70 -12.93
C ASP A 321 -25.32 -7.34 -11.53
N LEU A 322 -24.53 -8.41 -11.33
CA LEU A 322 -24.40 -9.09 -10.04
C LEU A 322 -23.66 -8.21 -9.04
N LEU A 323 -22.58 -7.54 -9.49
CA LEU A 323 -21.86 -6.57 -8.65
C LEU A 323 -22.73 -5.36 -8.31
N ASN A 324 -23.48 -4.83 -9.27
CA ASN A 324 -24.39 -3.72 -9.04
C ASN A 324 -25.52 -4.07 -8.06
N GLU A 325 -26.06 -5.31 -8.10
CA GLU A 325 -27.05 -5.80 -7.13
C GLU A 325 -26.41 -5.91 -5.74
N LEU A 326 -25.24 -6.52 -5.62
CA LEU A 326 -24.53 -6.64 -4.35
C LEU A 326 -24.19 -5.27 -3.76
N GLU A 327 -23.67 -4.34 -4.57
CA GLU A 327 -23.32 -3.00 -4.13
C GLU A 327 -24.53 -2.26 -3.52
N LYS A 328 -25.70 -2.35 -4.14
CA LYS A 328 -26.95 -1.75 -3.61
C LYS A 328 -27.28 -2.28 -2.21
N ILE A 329 -27.12 -3.59 -2.00
CA ILE A 329 -27.35 -4.21 -0.69
C ILE A 329 -26.30 -3.77 0.33
N VAL A 330 -25.04 -3.72 -0.06
CA VAL A 330 -23.96 -3.23 0.80
C VAL A 330 -24.23 -1.78 1.23
N ARG A 331 -24.61 -0.90 0.29
CA ARG A 331 -24.96 0.50 0.59
C ARG A 331 -26.13 0.61 1.54
N LEU A 332 -27.18 -0.21 1.36
CA LEU A 332 -28.31 -0.28 2.28
C LEU A 332 -27.84 -0.64 3.70
N LYS A 333 -26.95 -1.63 3.85
CA LYS A 333 -26.44 -2.05 5.17
C LYS A 333 -25.50 -1.03 5.79
N ILE A 334 -24.75 -0.27 5.02
CA ILE A 334 -24.00 0.89 5.49
C ILE A 334 -24.93 1.97 6.06
N ASP A 335 -26.10 2.20 5.41
CA ASP A 335 -27.10 3.14 5.91
C ASP A 335 -27.77 2.66 7.19
N GLU A 336 -28.16 1.38 7.28
CA GLU A 336 -28.67 0.76 8.50
C GLU A 336 -27.66 0.83 9.64
N TYR A 337 -26.38 0.59 9.36
CA TYR A 337 -25.28 0.72 10.33
C TYR A 337 -25.22 2.16 10.87
N TYR A 338 -25.21 3.16 10.00
CA TYR A 338 -25.20 4.56 10.42
C TYR A 338 -26.41 4.90 11.29
N GLU A 339 -27.61 4.52 10.87
CA GLU A 339 -28.86 4.77 11.62
C GLU A 339 -28.83 4.16 13.03
N GLU A 340 -28.29 2.94 13.17
CA GLU A 340 -28.15 2.26 14.46
C GLU A 340 -27.17 2.99 15.39
N TYR A 341 -26.08 3.52 14.85
CA TYR A 341 -25.00 4.10 15.63
C TYR A 341 -25.00 5.63 15.70
N LYS A 342 -25.83 6.34 14.95
CA LYS A 342 -25.80 7.81 14.83
C LYS A 342 -25.99 8.57 16.15
N SER A 343 -26.57 7.95 17.16
CA SER A 343 -26.74 8.55 18.49
C SER A 343 -25.50 8.43 19.37
N ARG A 344 -24.53 7.62 19.02
CA ARG A 344 -23.28 7.48 19.78
C ARG A 344 -22.37 8.69 19.56
N SER A 345 -21.87 9.25 20.66
CA SER A 345 -20.92 10.37 20.60
C SER A 345 -19.51 9.87 20.24
N SER A 346 -19.09 10.09 18.99
CA SER A 346 -17.73 9.78 18.52
C SER A 346 -17.38 10.61 17.28
N VAL A 347 -16.09 10.81 17.01
CA VAL A 347 -15.62 11.44 15.77
C VAL A 347 -16.00 10.59 14.57
N PHE A 348 -15.94 9.26 14.70
CA PHE A 348 -16.32 8.28 13.69
C PHE A 348 -17.75 8.51 13.15
N ILE A 349 -18.70 8.86 14.01
CA ILE A 349 -20.09 9.15 13.61
C ILE A 349 -20.29 10.62 13.24
N SER A 350 -19.76 11.56 14.01
CA SER A 350 -19.99 12.99 13.78
C SER A 350 -19.37 13.51 12.46
N ARG A 351 -18.42 12.77 11.92
CA ARG A 351 -17.77 13.02 10.60
C ARG A 351 -18.03 11.92 9.61
N TRP A 352 -19.19 11.27 9.69
CA TRP A 352 -19.57 10.22 8.76
C TRP A 352 -19.54 10.72 7.31
N PRO A 353 -18.96 9.96 6.36
CA PRO A 353 -18.86 10.38 4.98
C PRO A 353 -20.22 10.65 4.33
N THR A 354 -20.37 11.83 3.74
CA THR A 354 -21.58 12.24 3.03
C THR A 354 -21.59 11.73 1.59
N ILE A 355 -20.39 11.68 0.96
CA ILE A 355 -20.17 11.09 -0.36
C ILE A 355 -19.74 9.64 -0.15
N LYS A 356 -20.64 8.70 -0.42
CA LYS A 356 -20.37 7.28 -0.19
C LYS A 356 -19.52 6.68 -1.31
N LYS A 357 -18.29 7.18 -1.46
CA LYS A 357 -17.29 6.57 -2.34
C LYS A 357 -16.77 5.31 -1.67
N MET A 358 -16.74 4.21 -2.41
CA MET A 358 -16.18 2.94 -1.94
C MET A 358 -14.99 2.53 -2.79
N LYS A 359 -14.02 1.88 -2.15
CA LYS A 359 -13.03 1.02 -2.77
C LYS A 359 -13.41 -0.41 -2.47
N SER A 360 -13.25 -1.32 -3.41
CA SER A 360 -13.67 -2.71 -3.23
C SER A 360 -12.77 -3.66 -4.02
N TRP A 361 -12.52 -4.83 -3.46
CA TRP A 361 -11.69 -5.86 -4.09
C TRP A 361 -12.15 -7.26 -3.69
N TYR A 362 -11.92 -8.22 -4.58
CA TYR A 362 -12.16 -9.64 -4.34
C TYR A 362 -10.90 -10.29 -3.80
N VAL A 363 -11.05 -11.18 -2.80
CA VAL A 363 -9.96 -11.99 -2.25
C VAL A 363 -10.39 -13.45 -2.24
N ARG A 364 -9.54 -14.30 -2.82
CA ARG A 364 -9.68 -15.75 -2.78
C ARG A 364 -8.48 -16.37 -2.09
N LEU A 365 -8.69 -17.00 -0.96
CA LEU A 365 -7.68 -17.73 -0.17
C LEU A 365 -7.83 -19.22 -0.40
N ILE A 366 -6.72 -19.90 -0.60
CA ILE A 366 -6.65 -21.37 -0.71
C ILE A 366 -6.05 -21.99 0.56
N GLN A 367 -5.84 -23.30 0.58
CA GLN A 367 -5.19 -23.97 1.70
C GLN A 367 -3.88 -23.29 2.13
N GLY A 368 -3.74 -23.03 3.41
CA GLY A 368 -2.66 -22.25 4.02
C GLY A 368 -2.82 -20.73 3.86
N GLY A 369 -3.88 -20.27 3.18
CA GLY A 369 -4.12 -18.85 2.90
C GLY A 369 -4.61 -18.09 4.14
N TYR A 370 -4.15 -16.83 4.26
CA TYR A 370 -4.54 -15.90 5.34
C TYR A 370 -4.26 -14.45 4.94
N GLN A 371 -4.69 -13.54 5.78
CA GLN A 371 -4.30 -12.13 5.74
C GLN A 371 -3.66 -11.77 7.09
N ASP A 372 -2.48 -11.13 7.05
CA ASP A 372 -1.81 -10.63 8.25
C ASP A 372 -2.65 -9.57 8.97
N ALA A 373 -2.39 -9.37 10.27
CA ALA A 373 -3.05 -8.33 11.04
C ALA A 373 -2.77 -6.94 10.44
N HIS A 374 -3.83 -6.25 10.01
CA HIS A 374 -3.76 -4.95 9.37
C HIS A 374 -4.98 -4.10 9.69
N MET A 375 -4.91 -2.83 9.31
CA MET A 375 -6.00 -1.86 9.36
C MET A 375 -5.99 -1.01 8.10
N HIS A 376 -7.10 -0.40 7.75
CA HIS A 376 -7.24 0.38 6.53
C HIS A 376 -7.10 1.87 6.80
N SER A 377 -5.87 2.38 6.77
CA SER A 377 -5.53 3.76 7.15
C SER A 377 -6.17 4.86 6.29
N LEU A 378 -6.70 4.51 5.13
CA LEU A 378 -7.40 5.43 4.22
C LEU A 378 -8.92 5.25 4.24
N GLY A 379 -9.42 4.14 4.75
CA GLY A 379 -10.85 3.86 4.88
C GLY A 379 -11.46 4.55 6.11
N TRP A 380 -12.78 4.68 6.11
CA TRP A 380 -13.57 5.15 7.26
C TRP A 380 -14.27 3.98 7.94
N LEU A 381 -15.09 3.27 7.19
CA LEU A 381 -15.72 2.01 7.56
C LEU A 381 -15.24 0.92 6.60
N SER A 382 -14.79 -0.19 7.14
CA SER A 382 -14.44 -1.38 6.36
C SER A 382 -15.54 -2.42 6.43
N GLY A 383 -15.68 -3.19 5.36
CA GLY A 383 -16.66 -4.27 5.29
C GLY A 383 -16.16 -5.47 4.52
N VAL A 384 -16.71 -6.63 4.86
CA VAL A 384 -16.38 -7.92 4.22
C VAL A 384 -17.67 -8.70 3.95
N VAL A 385 -17.94 -9.00 2.68
CA VAL A 385 -19.01 -9.91 2.25
C VAL A 385 -18.43 -11.30 2.02
N TYR A 386 -18.99 -12.29 2.66
CA TYR A 386 -18.53 -13.68 2.56
C TYR A 386 -19.32 -14.43 1.48
N LEU A 387 -18.64 -14.75 0.38
CA LEU A 387 -19.23 -15.50 -0.73
C LEU A 387 -19.05 -17.01 -0.56
N ASN A 388 -17.84 -17.45 -0.18
CA ASN A 388 -17.54 -18.83 0.11
C ASN A 388 -16.77 -18.94 1.42
N THR A 389 -17.24 -19.78 2.34
CA THR A 389 -16.67 -19.97 3.67
C THR A 389 -16.26 -21.42 3.86
N ILE A 390 -15.42 -21.67 4.86
CA ILE A 390 -14.96 -23.02 5.17
C ILE A 390 -16.11 -23.83 5.79
N GLU A 391 -16.45 -24.96 5.19
CA GLU A 391 -17.39 -25.91 5.74
C GLU A 391 -16.76 -26.68 6.90
N HIS A 392 -17.44 -26.75 8.04
CA HIS A 392 -16.98 -27.45 9.26
C HIS A 392 -15.56 -27.03 9.70
N PRO A 393 -15.32 -25.73 9.97
CA PRO A 393 -13.99 -25.22 10.31
C PRO A 393 -13.48 -25.81 11.61
N THR A 394 -12.21 -26.20 11.64
CA THR A 394 -11.51 -26.63 12.85
C THR A 394 -10.64 -25.49 13.37
N ASN A 395 -10.60 -25.29 14.70
CA ASN A 395 -9.79 -24.25 15.33
C ASN A 395 -10.01 -22.81 14.77
N GLY A 396 -11.21 -22.54 14.26
CA GLY A 396 -11.58 -21.22 13.75
C GLY A 396 -10.93 -20.83 12.42
N GLU A 397 -10.41 -21.77 11.65
CA GLU A 397 -9.83 -21.52 10.33
C GLU A 397 -10.82 -20.75 9.40
N GLY A 398 -10.30 -19.84 8.60
CA GLY A 398 -11.10 -18.99 7.71
C GLY A 398 -11.91 -17.90 8.42
N SER A 399 -11.90 -17.83 9.76
CA SER A 399 -12.55 -16.75 10.51
C SER A 399 -11.78 -15.43 10.40
N ILE A 400 -12.47 -14.33 10.71
CA ILE A 400 -11.86 -13.02 10.93
C ILE A 400 -11.66 -12.80 12.44
N GLU A 401 -10.45 -12.43 12.84
CA GLU A 401 -10.13 -12.01 14.21
C GLU A 401 -9.88 -10.52 14.24
N PHE A 402 -10.59 -9.82 15.09
CA PHE A 402 -10.43 -8.40 15.38
C PHE A 402 -9.61 -8.18 16.64
N GLY A 403 -8.90 -7.06 16.73
CA GLY A 403 -8.14 -6.69 17.92
C GLY A 403 -7.52 -5.32 17.86
N LEU A 404 -6.86 -4.92 18.94
CA LEU A 404 -6.19 -3.62 19.03
C LEU A 404 -4.72 -3.65 18.60
N HIS A 405 -4.14 -4.84 18.33
CA HIS A 405 -2.72 -4.99 18.06
C HIS A 405 -2.43 -5.42 16.63
N GLY A 406 -1.45 -4.74 16.02
CA GLY A 406 -0.88 -5.07 14.72
C GLY A 406 0.46 -4.33 14.52
N TYR A 407 1.04 -4.44 13.34
CA TYR A 407 2.29 -3.79 12.93
C TYR A 407 3.49 -4.01 13.88
N ASN A 408 3.54 -5.10 14.62
CA ASN A 408 4.63 -5.44 15.56
C ASN A 408 4.87 -4.41 16.67
N TYR A 409 3.80 -3.70 17.11
CA TYR A 409 3.92 -2.80 18.26
C TYR A 409 4.41 -3.54 19.51
N LYS A 410 5.27 -2.88 20.29
CA LYS A 410 5.77 -3.40 21.56
C LYS A 410 4.61 -3.68 22.51
N ILE A 411 4.52 -4.90 23.02
CA ILE A 411 3.50 -5.32 23.99
C ILE A 411 4.04 -5.11 25.40
N LEU A 412 3.37 -4.31 26.19
CA LEU A 412 3.63 -4.08 27.63
C LEU A 412 2.61 -4.86 28.49
N ASN A 413 1.35 -4.88 28.05
CA ASN A 413 0.26 -5.61 28.67
C ASN A 413 -0.25 -6.66 27.69
N SER A 414 -0.18 -7.94 28.07
CA SER A 414 -0.63 -9.05 27.23
C SER A 414 -2.15 -9.21 27.15
N ASN A 415 -2.90 -8.50 28.00
CA ASN A 415 -4.37 -8.50 27.99
C ASN A 415 -4.91 -7.57 26.91
N ILE A 416 -4.76 -8.00 25.65
CA ILE A 416 -5.25 -7.24 24.50
C ILE A 416 -6.60 -7.80 24.07
N PRO A 417 -7.66 -6.98 24.01
CA PRO A 417 -8.98 -7.41 23.55
C PRO A 417 -8.93 -8.02 22.16
N ARG A 418 -9.63 -9.15 21.99
CA ARG A 418 -9.79 -9.83 20.70
C ARG A 418 -11.20 -10.36 20.58
N GLU A 419 -11.72 -10.35 19.37
CA GLU A 419 -13.01 -10.93 19.02
C GLU A 419 -12.87 -11.70 17.70
N GLN A 420 -13.41 -12.91 17.65
CA GLN A 420 -13.36 -13.75 16.47
C GLN A 420 -14.77 -14.00 15.97
N HIS A 421 -14.98 -13.78 14.69
CA HIS A 421 -16.21 -14.12 13.99
C HIS A 421 -15.96 -15.25 12.99
N GLN A 422 -16.67 -16.36 13.17
CA GLN A 422 -16.70 -17.48 12.20
C GLN A 422 -17.80 -17.21 11.19
N PRO A 423 -17.45 -16.86 9.95
CA PRO A 423 -18.45 -16.44 8.98
C PRO A 423 -19.19 -17.62 8.36
N ILE A 424 -20.41 -17.34 7.90
CA ILE A 424 -21.18 -18.20 7.00
C ILE A 424 -21.41 -17.47 5.67
N ASN A 425 -21.69 -18.22 4.60
CA ASN A 425 -22.01 -17.65 3.30
C ASN A 425 -23.13 -16.60 3.44
N GLY A 426 -22.96 -15.45 2.81
CA GLY A 426 -23.87 -14.32 2.88
C GLY A 426 -23.70 -13.41 4.09
N ASP A 427 -22.77 -13.67 4.99
CA ASP A 427 -22.43 -12.69 6.04
C ASP A 427 -21.81 -11.45 5.43
N LEU A 428 -22.18 -10.31 5.98
CA LEU A 428 -21.58 -9.01 5.78
C LEU A 428 -21.16 -8.46 7.14
N VAL A 429 -19.85 -8.30 7.36
CA VAL A 429 -19.31 -7.75 8.61
C VAL A 429 -18.84 -6.34 8.35
N LEU A 430 -19.33 -5.37 9.14
CA LEU A 430 -18.94 -3.95 9.11
C LEU A 430 -18.19 -3.58 10.39
N PHE A 431 -17.12 -2.80 10.26
CA PHE A 431 -16.30 -2.37 11.40
C PHE A 431 -15.49 -1.09 11.06
N PRO A 432 -15.11 -0.28 12.07
CA PRO A 432 -14.28 0.89 11.84
C PRO A 432 -12.95 0.52 11.18
N SER A 433 -12.55 1.25 10.14
CA SER A 433 -11.29 0.98 9.42
C SER A 433 -10.04 1.13 10.29
N SER A 434 -10.15 1.77 11.46
CA SER A 434 -9.08 1.87 12.48
C SER A 434 -8.86 0.58 13.28
N LEU A 435 -9.75 -0.41 13.17
CA LEU A 435 -9.66 -1.65 13.91
C LEU A 435 -8.75 -2.65 13.18
N PHE A 436 -7.76 -3.21 13.89
CA PHE A 436 -6.95 -4.29 13.34
C PHE A 436 -7.78 -5.55 13.16
N HIS A 437 -7.55 -6.23 12.05
CA HIS A 437 -8.16 -7.51 11.74
C HIS A 437 -7.20 -8.40 10.94
N LYS A 438 -7.41 -9.70 11.03
CA LYS A 438 -6.66 -10.73 10.28
C LYS A 438 -7.55 -11.91 9.95
N THR A 439 -7.12 -12.74 9.00
CA THR A 439 -7.77 -14.02 8.72
C THR A 439 -7.00 -15.14 9.39
N ILE A 440 -7.69 -16.05 10.11
CA ILE A 440 -7.08 -17.27 10.64
C ILE A 440 -6.77 -18.21 9.47
N PRO A 441 -5.52 -18.72 9.36
CA PRO A 441 -5.09 -19.54 8.22
C PRO A 441 -5.98 -20.77 7.97
N ILE A 442 -6.26 -21.02 6.70
CA ILE A 442 -7.04 -22.18 6.23
C ILE A 442 -6.15 -23.42 6.28
N GLN A 443 -6.52 -24.43 7.01
CA GLN A 443 -5.73 -25.66 7.15
C GLN A 443 -6.23 -26.78 6.24
N GLN A 444 -7.54 -26.87 6.02
CA GLN A 444 -8.15 -27.85 5.13
C GLN A 444 -7.85 -27.54 3.66
N ASN A 445 -7.98 -28.56 2.81
CA ASN A 445 -8.00 -28.38 1.35
C ASN A 445 -9.34 -27.74 0.92
N SER A 446 -9.48 -26.47 1.16
CA SER A 446 -10.69 -25.67 0.93
C SER A 446 -10.34 -24.27 0.52
N GLU A 447 -11.34 -23.52 0.03
CA GLU A 447 -11.20 -22.13 -0.42
C GLU A 447 -12.14 -21.22 0.37
N ARG A 448 -11.69 -19.98 0.60
CA ARG A 448 -12.51 -18.90 1.14
C ARG A 448 -12.50 -17.74 0.16
N SER A 449 -13.69 -17.25 -0.20
CA SER A 449 -13.86 -16.15 -1.15
C SER A 449 -14.68 -15.04 -0.53
N ILE A 450 -14.18 -13.81 -0.63
CA ILE A 450 -14.81 -12.62 -0.08
C ILE A 450 -14.74 -11.44 -1.05
N ILE A 451 -15.68 -10.51 -0.90
CA ILE A 451 -15.50 -9.12 -1.38
C ILE A 451 -15.27 -8.24 -0.15
N ALA A 452 -14.11 -7.60 -0.10
CA ALA A 452 -13.79 -6.59 0.89
C ALA A 452 -13.99 -5.20 0.30
N PHE A 453 -14.35 -4.22 1.16
CA PHE A 453 -14.51 -2.84 0.74
C PHE A 453 -14.25 -1.86 1.87
N ASP A 454 -13.91 -0.62 1.49
CA ASP A 454 -13.80 0.52 2.37
C ASP A 454 -14.74 1.64 1.92
N LEU A 455 -15.56 2.15 2.82
CA LEU A 455 -16.17 3.47 2.68
C LEU A 455 -15.09 4.52 2.90
N MET A 456 -14.88 5.40 1.93
CA MET A 456 -13.83 6.40 1.99
C MET A 456 -14.32 7.66 2.74
N PRO A 457 -13.45 8.35 3.52
CA PRO A 457 -13.80 9.64 4.10
C PRO A 457 -14.02 10.69 3.00
N ASP A 458 -14.84 11.70 3.30
CA ASP A 458 -14.91 12.91 2.48
C ASP A 458 -13.54 13.61 2.51
N ASN A 459 -13.10 14.16 1.37
CA ASN A 459 -11.80 14.82 1.21
C ASN A 459 -11.71 16.13 1.99
#